data_208c82980df697e2201257f4dc930809
#
_entry.id   208c82980df697e2201257f4dc930809
#
_cell.length_a   1.000
_cell.length_b   1.000
_cell.length_c   1.000
_cell.angle_alpha   90.00
_cell.angle_beta   90.00
_cell.angle_gamma   90.00
#
_symmetry.space_group_name_H-M   'P 1'
#
loop_
_entity.id
_entity.type
_entity.pdbx_description
1 polymer ?
#
loop_
_entity_poly.entity_id
_entity_poly.type
_entity_poly.pdbx_seq_one_letter_code
_entity_poly.pdbx_strand_id
1 'polypeptide(L)'
;NNAKINLPQIKFDIVVIDHNSKNNDLDQIKKQLDNSKLQNTIISLNVSEFKNKINKINEENKNVTDNQISNMSNIHKSLIHAKNQCDDLIYFVEDDYLHQKETFTEMVFTYERLSSQLKKELILCPSDYPFLYSIEAFVQATCLSTRSKG
;
A
#
# COMPACT_ATOMS: atom_id res chain seq x y z
N ASN A 1 -9.80 13.78 4.30
CA ASN A 1 -10.87 14.72 3.92
C ASN A 1 -10.52 15.64 2.76
N ASN A 2 -9.27 16.13 2.64
CA ASN A 2 -8.87 17.01 1.55
C ASN A 2 -8.94 16.35 0.17
N ALA A 3 -8.45 15.11 0.05
CA ALA A 3 -8.52 14.37 -1.22
C ALA A 3 -9.97 14.26 -1.72
N LYS A 4 -10.93 13.98 -0.84
CA LYS A 4 -12.35 13.91 -1.20
C LYS A 4 -12.92 15.25 -1.67
N ILE A 5 -12.42 16.38 -1.14
CA ILE A 5 -12.83 17.71 -1.59
C ILE A 5 -12.25 18.02 -2.96
N ASN A 6 -10.98 17.70 -3.19
CA ASN A 6 -10.26 18.01 -4.42
C ASN A 6 -10.54 17.02 -5.56
N LEU A 7 -10.99 15.80 -5.22
CA LEU A 7 -11.27 14.70 -6.14
C LEU A 7 -12.67 14.13 -5.88
N PRO A 8 -13.74 14.94 -6.01
CA PRO A 8 -15.11 14.53 -5.64
C PRO A 8 -15.65 13.36 -6.48
N GLN A 9 -15.11 13.16 -7.66
CA GLN A 9 -15.48 12.08 -8.58
C GLN A 9 -14.85 10.73 -8.20
N ILE A 10 -13.84 10.72 -7.33
CA ILE A 10 -13.14 9.49 -6.93
C ILE A 10 -13.78 8.90 -5.69
N LYS A 11 -14.08 7.63 -5.75
CA LYS A 11 -14.48 6.83 -4.60
C LYS A 11 -13.23 6.36 -3.86
N PHE A 12 -13.17 6.62 -2.57
CA PHE A 12 -12.08 6.18 -1.70
C PHE A 12 -12.57 5.10 -0.74
N ASP A 13 -11.91 3.96 -0.77
CA ASP A 13 -12.08 2.89 0.20
C ASP A 13 -10.78 2.73 0.99
N ILE A 14 -10.88 2.62 2.32
CA ILE A 14 -9.75 2.44 3.20
C ILE A 14 -9.75 1.01 3.72
N VAL A 15 -8.65 0.31 3.54
CA VAL A 15 -8.47 -1.02 4.11
C VAL A 15 -7.27 -1.00 5.04
N VAL A 16 -7.50 -1.36 6.30
CA VAL A 16 -6.45 -1.51 7.30
C VAL A 16 -6.24 -3.01 7.52
N ILE A 17 -5.01 -3.48 7.34
CA ILE A 17 -4.64 -4.85 7.66
C ILE A 17 -3.81 -4.82 8.94
N ASP A 18 -4.39 -5.35 9.99
CA ASP A 18 -3.84 -5.30 11.33
C ASP A 18 -3.26 -6.63 11.77
N HIS A 19 -2.11 -6.60 12.44
CA HIS A 19 -1.50 -7.75 13.09
C HIS A 19 -1.14 -7.43 14.54
N ASN A 20 -1.94 -7.96 15.46
CA ASN A 20 -1.69 -7.92 16.89
C ASN A 20 -1.67 -6.53 17.56
N SER A 21 -2.30 -5.51 16.98
CA SER A 21 -2.48 -4.26 17.70
C SER A 21 -3.30 -4.45 18.96
N LYS A 22 -3.02 -3.65 19.97
CA LYS A 22 -3.79 -3.67 21.22
C LYS A 22 -5.21 -3.18 20.96
N ASN A 23 -6.18 -3.68 21.70
CA ASN A 23 -7.58 -3.31 21.55
C ASN A 23 -7.80 -1.79 21.61
N ASN A 24 -7.10 -1.09 22.51
CA ASN A 24 -7.20 0.36 22.63
C ASN A 24 -6.74 1.09 21.35
N ASP A 25 -5.71 0.58 20.68
CA ASP A 25 -5.19 1.18 19.44
C ASP A 25 -6.15 0.91 18.27
N LEU A 26 -6.70 -0.29 18.20
CA LEU A 26 -7.75 -0.64 17.23
C LEU A 26 -9.01 0.21 17.39
N ASP A 27 -9.43 0.48 18.62
CA ASP A 27 -10.58 1.34 18.90
C ASP A 27 -10.33 2.79 18.46
N GLN A 28 -9.10 3.29 18.64
CA GLN A 28 -8.72 4.60 18.14
C GLN A 28 -8.71 4.65 16.61
N ILE A 29 -8.17 3.63 15.95
CA ILE A 29 -8.20 3.51 14.48
C ILE A 29 -9.64 3.51 13.99
N LYS A 30 -10.51 2.66 14.54
CA LYS A 30 -11.93 2.61 14.20
C LYS A 30 -12.60 3.98 14.32
N LYS A 31 -12.40 4.66 15.44
CA LYS A 31 -12.96 5.99 15.66
C LYS A 31 -12.50 7.01 14.61
N GLN A 32 -11.23 6.95 14.20
CA GLN A 32 -10.71 7.83 13.14
C GLN A 32 -11.30 7.49 11.78
N LEU A 33 -11.42 6.21 11.45
CA LEU A 33 -12.02 5.73 10.21
C LEU A 33 -13.49 6.15 10.11
N ASP A 34 -14.27 5.96 11.17
CA ASP A 34 -15.68 6.37 11.23
C ASP A 34 -15.83 7.90 11.07
N ASN A 35 -14.96 8.67 11.71
CA ASN A 35 -14.94 10.14 11.58
C ASN A 35 -14.58 10.58 10.15
N SER A 36 -13.88 9.79 9.38
CA SER A 36 -13.52 10.11 7.99
C SER A 36 -14.72 10.13 7.05
N LYS A 37 -15.78 9.40 7.38
CA LYS A 37 -16.97 9.14 6.54
C LYS A 37 -16.62 8.49 5.19
N LEU A 38 -15.48 7.84 5.10
CA LEU A 38 -15.08 7.03 3.96
C LEU A 38 -15.48 5.57 4.21
N GLN A 39 -15.73 4.84 3.15
CA GLN A 39 -15.88 3.39 3.25
C GLN A 39 -14.58 2.83 3.82
N ASN A 40 -14.68 1.97 4.81
CA ASN A 40 -13.51 1.41 5.45
C ASN A 40 -13.73 -0.03 5.89
N THR A 41 -12.63 -0.77 5.98
CA THR A 41 -12.61 -2.16 6.45
C THR A 41 -11.33 -2.40 7.25
N ILE A 42 -11.44 -3.08 8.39
CA ILE A 42 -10.29 -3.55 9.16
C ILE A 42 -10.24 -5.07 9.04
N ILE A 43 -9.11 -5.58 8.57
CA ILE A 43 -8.85 -7.01 8.39
C ILE A 43 -7.80 -7.45 9.40
N SER A 44 -8.15 -8.37 10.28
CA SER A 44 -7.20 -8.99 11.18
C SER A 44 -6.33 -10.00 10.41
N LEU A 45 -5.00 -9.84 10.50
CA LEU A 45 -4.04 -10.70 9.83
C LEU A 45 -3.81 -11.99 10.63
N ASN A 46 -4.11 -13.13 10.03
CA ASN A 46 -3.71 -14.42 10.56
C ASN A 46 -2.40 -14.89 9.91
N VAL A 47 -1.28 -14.67 10.60
CA VAL A 47 0.05 -15.04 10.10
C VAL A 47 0.21 -16.56 9.89
N SER A 48 -0.54 -17.40 10.62
CA SER A 48 -0.46 -18.86 10.47
C SER A 48 -0.89 -19.34 9.07
N GLU A 49 -1.76 -18.60 8.38
CA GLU A 49 -2.15 -18.91 7.00
C GLU A 49 -0.97 -18.84 6.02
N PHE A 50 0.05 -18.07 6.36
CA PHE A 50 1.24 -17.84 5.53
C PHE A 50 2.45 -18.67 5.94
N LYS A 51 2.46 -19.24 7.16
CA LYS A 51 3.60 -20.03 7.66
C LYS A 51 4.05 -21.12 6.71
N ASN A 52 3.12 -21.85 6.11
CA ASN A 52 3.46 -22.94 5.19
C ASN A 52 4.10 -22.45 3.87
N LYS A 53 3.76 -21.25 3.43
CA LYS A 53 4.38 -20.64 2.24
C LYS A 53 5.76 -20.08 2.56
N ILE A 54 5.93 -19.55 3.77
CA ILE A 54 7.17 -18.94 4.27
C ILE A 54 8.15 -20.03 4.69
N ASN A 55 7.69 -21.16 5.24
CA ASN A 55 8.54 -22.27 5.61
C ASN A 55 9.30 -22.87 4.42
N LYS A 56 8.72 -22.88 3.23
CA LYS A 56 9.46 -23.24 2.01
C LYS A 56 10.61 -22.28 1.70
N ILE A 57 10.44 -21.00 2.00
CA ILE A 57 11.50 -19.98 1.85
C ILE A 57 12.52 -20.10 2.98
N ASN A 58 12.08 -20.50 4.18
CA ASN A 58 12.94 -20.68 5.35
C ASN A 58 13.82 -21.95 5.28
N GLU A 59 13.41 -22.98 4.56
CA GLU A 59 14.27 -24.15 4.32
C GLU A 59 15.55 -23.75 3.56
N GLU A 60 15.47 -22.69 2.76
CA GLU A 60 16.60 -22.13 2.02
C GLU A 60 17.34 -21.01 2.80
N ASN A 61 16.66 -20.27 3.68
CA ASN A 61 17.17 -19.11 4.43
C ASN A 61 16.88 -19.23 5.93
N LYS A 62 17.78 -19.80 6.70
CA LYS A 62 17.60 -20.19 8.12
C LYS A 62 17.46 -19.06 9.15
N ASN A 63 17.24 -17.78 8.78
CA ASN A 63 17.32 -16.65 9.72
C ASN A 63 16.16 -15.65 9.60
N VAL A 64 14.99 -16.06 9.15
CA VAL A 64 13.83 -15.15 9.08
C VAL A 64 13.19 -15.00 10.47
N THR A 65 13.12 -13.78 10.98
CA THR A 65 12.52 -13.46 12.29
C THR A 65 11.00 -13.44 12.23
N ASP A 66 10.32 -13.57 13.36
CA ASP A 66 8.86 -13.48 13.45
C ASP A 66 8.32 -12.12 12.93
N ASN A 67 9.07 -11.03 13.16
CA ASN A 67 8.72 -9.72 12.64
C ASN A 67 8.77 -9.69 11.10
N GLN A 68 9.80 -10.28 10.50
CA GLN A 68 9.88 -10.39 9.03
C GLN A 68 8.75 -11.24 8.47
N ILE A 69 8.39 -12.34 9.14
CA ILE A 69 7.25 -13.18 8.75
C ILE A 69 5.96 -12.37 8.82
N SER A 70 5.75 -11.59 9.87
CA SER A 70 4.59 -10.73 10.03
C SER A 70 4.51 -9.70 8.90
N ASN A 71 5.60 -8.98 8.63
CA ASN A 71 5.66 -7.98 7.58
C ASN A 71 5.38 -8.58 6.18
N MET A 72 6.04 -9.69 5.86
CA MET A 72 5.81 -10.40 4.59
C MET A 72 4.36 -10.87 4.44
N SER A 73 3.77 -11.37 5.53
CA SER A 73 2.38 -11.81 5.54
C SER A 73 1.41 -10.63 5.33
N ASN A 74 1.71 -9.47 5.93
CA ASN A 74 0.93 -8.26 5.76
C ASN A 74 0.99 -7.77 4.30
N ILE A 75 2.18 -7.64 3.74
CA ILE A 75 2.37 -7.25 2.33
C ILE A 75 1.62 -8.22 1.40
N HIS A 76 1.79 -9.53 1.62
CA HIS A 76 1.10 -10.53 0.79
C HIS A 76 -0.42 -10.42 0.90
N LYS A 77 -0.96 -10.25 2.12
CA LYS A 77 -2.41 -10.09 2.33
C LYS A 77 -2.92 -8.83 1.66
N SER A 78 -2.19 -7.73 1.77
CA SER A 78 -2.51 -6.45 1.13
C SER A 78 -2.60 -6.59 -0.39
N LEU A 79 -1.60 -7.22 -1.01
CA LEU A 79 -1.57 -7.44 -2.46
C LEU A 79 -2.72 -8.34 -2.93
N ILE A 80 -3.01 -9.43 -2.22
CA ILE A 80 -4.12 -10.33 -2.58
C ILE A 80 -5.47 -9.63 -2.41
N HIS A 81 -5.65 -8.88 -1.32
CA HIS A 81 -6.88 -8.14 -1.09
C HIS A 81 -7.09 -7.09 -2.20
N ALA A 82 -6.07 -6.32 -2.49
CA ALA A 82 -6.09 -5.32 -3.56
C ALA A 82 -6.42 -5.94 -4.93
N LYS A 83 -5.75 -7.03 -5.29
CA LYS A 83 -6.01 -7.75 -6.54
C LYS A 83 -7.48 -8.19 -6.68
N ASN A 84 -8.12 -8.60 -5.59
CA ASN A 84 -9.44 -9.20 -5.62
C ASN A 84 -10.57 -8.17 -5.44
N GLN A 85 -10.29 -6.99 -4.89
CA GLN A 85 -11.32 -6.04 -4.46
C GLN A 85 -11.16 -4.64 -5.09
N CYS A 86 -10.01 -4.34 -5.70
CA CYS A 86 -9.79 -3.05 -6.31
C CYS A 86 -9.91 -3.12 -7.83
N ASP A 87 -10.71 -2.21 -8.39
CA ASP A 87 -10.95 -2.14 -9.83
C ASP A 87 -10.08 -1.09 -10.54
N ASP A 88 -9.42 -0.19 -9.79
CA ASP A 88 -8.70 0.95 -10.33
C ASP A 88 -7.35 1.14 -9.61
N LEU A 89 -7.09 2.30 -9.01
CA LEU A 89 -5.82 2.64 -8.40
C LEU A 89 -5.73 2.13 -6.96
N ILE A 90 -4.54 1.68 -6.57
CA ILE A 90 -4.25 1.24 -5.22
C ILE A 90 -3.10 2.06 -4.67
N TYR A 91 -3.26 2.55 -3.45
CA TYR A 91 -2.20 3.16 -2.69
C TYR A 91 -1.84 2.31 -1.47
N PHE A 92 -0.65 1.74 -1.47
CA PHE A 92 -0.09 1.04 -0.31
C PHE A 92 0.68 2.01 0.56
N VAL A 93 0.40 1.99 1.84
CA VAL A 93 1.05 2.86 2.83
C VAL A 93 1.26 2.10 4.14
N GLU A 94 2.41 2.32 4.76
CA GLU A 94 2.69 1.88 6.12
C GLU A 94 2.23 2.96 7.12
N ASP A 95 1.99 2.60 8.37
CA ASP A 95 1.41 3.46 9.40
C ASP A 95 2.37 4.52 9.96
N ASP A 96 3.67 4.40 9.67
CA ASP A 96 4.72 5.31 10.08
C ASP A 96 5.00 6.46 9.10
N TYR A 97 4.30 6.53 7.96
CA TYR A 97 4.45 7.61 7.00
C TYR A 97 3.59 8.82 7.33
N LEU A 98 4.22 9.99 7.37
CA LEU A 98 3.53 11.28 7.45
C LEU A 98 3.25 11.82 6.04
N HIS A 99 1.99 12.12 5.78
CA HIS A 99 1.55 12.66 4.50
C HIS A 99 1.34 14.17 4.60
N GLN A 100 1.84 14.88 3.61
CA GLN A 100 1.42 16.27 3.43
C GLN A 100 -0.03 16.31 2.95
N LYS A 101 -0.69 17.44 3.18
CA LYS A 101 -2.12 17.62 2.95
C LYS A 101 -2.54 17.33 1.51
N GLU A 102 -1.70 17.68 0.56
CA GLU A 102 -1.96 17.60 -0.88
C GLU A 102 -1.45 16.31 -1.53
N THR A 103 -0.69 15.49 -0.80
CA THR A 103 0.01 14.31 -1.35
C THR A 103 -0.89 13.43 -2.21
N PHE A 104 -2.08 13.11 -1.71
CA PHE A 104 -3.00 12.20 -2.42
C PHE A 104 -3.50 12.81 -3.73
N THR A 105 -3.84 14.08 -3.71
CA THR A 105 -4.31 14.81 -4.90
C THR A 105 -3.21 14.89 -5.95
N GLU A 106 -1.99 15.22 -5.53
CA GLU A 106 -0.83 15.31 -6.41
C GLU A 106 -0.45 13.96 -7.02
N MET A 107 -0.55 12.87 -6.25
CA MET A 107 -0.31 11.52 -6.78
C MET A 107 -1.30 11.15 -7.88
N VAL A 108 -2.60 11.39 -7.67
CA VAL A 108 -3.62 11.08 -8.67
C VAL A 108 -3.39 11.89 -9.94
N PHE A 109 -3.22 13.20 -9.84
CA PHE A 109 -2.97 14.04 -11.01
C PHE A 109 -1.66 13.69 -11.73
N THR A 110 -0.62 13.34 -10.99
CA THR A 110 0.64 12.92 -11.58
C THR A 110 0.49 11.59 -12.32
N TYR A 111 -0.23 10.64 -11.72
CA TYR A 111 -0.52 9.37 -12.37
C TYR A 111 -1.31 9.58 -13.67
N GLU A 112 -2.43 10.29 -13.63
CA GLU A 112 -3.26 10.54 -14.80
C GLU A 112 -2.48 11.22 -15.93
N ARG A 113 -1.71 12.25 -15.60
CA ARG A 113 -0.90 12.97 -16.57
C ARG A 113 0.17 12.10 -17.20
N LEU A 114 0.97 11.40 -16.40
CA LEU A 114 2.10 10.62 -16.91
C LEU A 114 1.62 9.34 -17.62
N SER A 115 0.62 8.64 -17.09
CA SER A 115 0.08 7.44 -17.74
C SER A 115 -0.54 7.77 -19.09
N SER A 116 -1.24 8.90 -19.20
CA SER A 116 -1.80 9.39 -20.47
C SER A 116 -0.72 9.74 -21.48
N GLN A 117 0.33 10.45 -21.06
CA GLN A 117 1.44 10.84 -21.95
C GLN A 117 2.24 9.62 -22.42
N LEU A 118 2.52 8.69 -21.52
CA LEU A 118 3.35 7.52 -21.81
C LEU A 118 2.52 6.36 -22.38
N LYS A 119 1.18 6.44 -22.32
CA LYS A 119 0.24 5.38 -22.70
C LYS A 119 0.55 4.05 -22.01
N LYS A 120 0.88 4.12 -20.72
CA LYS A 120 1.28 2.97 -19.90
C LYS A 120 0.75 3.12 -18.48
N GLU A 121 0.47 1.96 -17.86
CA GLU A 121 0.27 1.89 -16.41
C GLU A 121 1.61 2.18 -15.70
N LEU A 122 1.53 2.91 -14.59
CA LEU A 122 2.69 3.35 -13.83
C LEU A 122 2.60 2.91 -12.38
N ILE A 123 3.76 2.73 -11.77
CA ILE A 123 3.89 2.67 -10.32
C ILE A 123 4.54 3.98 -9.89
N LEU A 124 3.87 4.73 -9.01
CA LEU A 124 4.40 5.92 -8.41
C LEU A 124 4.93 5.61 -7.00
N CYS A 125 6.09 6.12 -6.68
CA CYS A 125 6.66 6.06 -5.34
C CYS A 125 6.82 7.49 -4.83
N PRO A 126 5.86 8.02 -4.05
CA PRO A 126 5.85 9.42 -3.61
C PRO A 126 6.78 9.67 -2.43
N SER A 127 7.82 8.88 -2.26
CA SER A 127 8.77 8.97 -1.16
C SER A 127 9.94 9.87 -1.54
N ASP A 128 10.38 10.68 -0.58
CA ASP A 128 11.53 11.56 -0.72
C ASP A 128 12.72 10.99 0.06
N TYR A 129 13.32 9.94 -0.48
CA TYR A 129 14.50 9.34 0.12
C TYR A 129 15.78 9.92 -0.50
N PRO A 130 16.77 10.35 0.31
CA PRO A 130 18.01 10.92 -0.18
C PRO A 130 18.75 10.04 -1.20
N PHE A 131 18.67 8.73 -1.08
CA PHE A 131 19.30 7.81 -2.04
C PHE A 131 18.68 7.84 -3.44
N LEU A 132 17.42 8.30 -3.59
CA LEU A 132 16.78 8.44 -4.90
C LEU A 132 17.43 9.55 -5.76
N TYR A 133 18.19 10.45 -5.14
CA TYR A 133 18.95 11.51 -5.82
C TYR A 133 20.36 11.07 -6.21
N SER A 134 20.78 9.88 -5.81
CA SER A 134 22.06 9.33 -6.29
C SER A 134 21.87 8.79 -7.71
N ILE A 135 22.84 9.05 -8.59
CA ILE A 135 22.80 8.66 -10.02
C ILE A 135 22.61 7.14 -10.16
N GLU A 136 23.15 6.35 -9.27
CA GLU A 136 23.03 4.88 -9.26
C GLU A 136 21.61 4.41 -8.91
N ALA A 137 20.89 5.12 -8.04
CA ALA A 137 19.53 4.79 -7.66
C ALA A 137 18.50 5.14 -8.74
N PHE A 138 18.78 6.18 -9.54
CA PHE A 138 17.87 6.62 -10.61
C PHE A 138 17.67 5.55 -11.69
N VAL A 139 18.68 4.73 -11.94
CA VAL A 139 18.62 3.62 -12.91
C VAL A 139 17.79 2.43 -12.39
N GLN A 140 17.70 2.25 -11.07
CA GLN A 140 16.98 1.13 -10.45
C GLN A 140 15.51 1.44 -10.13
N ALA A 141 15.13 2.72 -10.00
CA ALA A 141 13.79 3.14 -9.60
C ALA A 141 12.75 3.13 -10.74
N THR A 142 13.14 2.84 -11.98
CA THR A 142 12.22 2.77 -13.11
C THR A 142 11.62 1.36 -13.22
N CYS A 143 10.83 0.95 -12.23
CA CYS A 143 10.00 -0.24 -12.36
C CYS A 143 8.77 0.08 -13.24
N LEU A 144 8.88 -0.22 -14.52
CA LEU A 144 7.73 -0.21 -15.43
C LEU A 144 7.02 -1.57 -15.30
N SER A 145 5.86 -1.60 -14.67
CA SER A 145 4.98 -2.76 -14.74
C SER A 145 4.18 -2.71 -16.03
N THR A 146 4.40 -3.67 -16.91
CA THR A 146 3.52 -3.88 -18.07
C THR A 146 2.44 -4.88 -17.67
N ARG A 147 1.20 -4.43 -17.62
CA ARG A 147 0.06 -5.35 -17.57
C ARG A 147 0.00 -6.08 -18.90
N SER A 148 0.23 -7.40 -18.90
CA SER A 148 -0.11 -8.23 -20.05
C SER A 148 -1.63 -8.32 -20.11
N LYS A 149 -2.23 -7.75 -21.15
CA LYS A 149 -3.63 -8.02 -21.49
C LYS A 149 -3.69 -9.50 -21.89
N GLY A 150 -4.31 -10.33 -21.04
CA GLY A 150 -4.83 -11.62 -21.41
C GLY A 150 -6.21 -11.45 -22.00
#